data_85ef7dcaf65b60cac510385fe284c2cd
#
_entry.id   85ef7dcaf65b60cac510385fe284c2cd
#
_cell.length_a   1.000
_cell.length_b   1.000
_cell.length_c   1.000
_cell.angle_alpha   90.00
_cell.angle_beta   90.00
_cell.angle_gamma   90.00
#
_symmetry.space_group_name_H-M   'P 1'
#
loop_
_entity.id
_entity.type
_entity.pdbx_description
1 polymer ?
#
loop_
_entity_poly.entity_id
_entity_poly.type
_entity_poly.pdbx_seq_one_letter_code
_entity_poly.pdbx_strand_id
1 'polypeptide(L)'
;MQIGIDLGATKIESVLLKENGLELHRDRIQSPKNYQKTINDITNIVNNIEKKFKKNLNVGICHPGSTNLETGFIQNAFNSPWLNNQTFSKDISKSLNRNVICENDANCFALSEAFDGSAKNFKTVFGIILGSGCGGGLVIDKKIIIGP
;
A
#
# COMPACT_ATOMS: atom_id res chain seq x y z
N MET A 1 11.35 -9.02 8.94
CA MET A 1 11.28 -7.57 8.64
C MET A 1 10.60 -7.38 7.30
N GLN A 2 9.82 -6.32 7.13
CA GLN A 2 9.08 -6.01 5.91
C GLN A 2 8.99 -4.50 5.71
N ILE A 3 8.92 -4.07 4.46
CA ILE A 3 8.72 -2.68 4.08
C ILE A 3 7.24 -2.48 3.79
N GLY A 4 6.63 -1.49 4.44
CA GLY A 4 5.31 -0.97 4.11
C GLY A 4 5.45 0.38 3.41
N ILE A 5 4.68 0.61 2.36
CA ILE A 5 4.62 1.89 1.64
C ILE A 5 3.17 2.35 1.56
N ASP A 6 2.93 3.59 1.96
CA ASP A 6 1.66 4.29 1.77
C ASP A 6 1.82 5.30 0.63
N LEU A 7 1.23 4.98 -0.52
CA LEU A 7 1.18 5.85 -1.68
C LEU A 7 -0.04 6.76 -1.61
N GLY A 8 0.13 7.96 -1.10
CA GLY A 8 -0.91 8.98 -1.07
C GLY A 8 -0.85 9.97 -2.23
N ALA A 9 -1.90 10.78 -2.36
CA ALA A 9 -2.00 11.82 -3.39
C ALA A 9 -0.98 12.96 -3.22
N THR A 10 -0.55 13.23 -1.98
CA THR A 10 0.36 14.33 -1.64
C THR A 10 1.73 13.87 -1.18
N LYS A 11 1.82 12.68 -0.63
CA LYS A 11 3.04 12.12 -0.04
C LYS A 11 3.11 10.61 -0.27
N ILE A 12 4.34 10.10 -0.30
CA ILE A 12 4.65 8.67 -0.20
C ILE A 12 5.35 8.49 1.15
N GLU A 13 4.81 7.63 2.00
CA GLU A 13 5.40 7.28 3.27
C GLU A 13 5.90 5.84 3.25
N SER A 14 7.07 5.60 3.81
CA SER A 14 7.66 4.27 3.91
C SER A 14 8.02 3.94 5.35
N VAL A 15 7.84 2.69 5.72
CA VAL A 15 8.18 2.17 7.05
C VAL A 15 8.87 0.82 6.92
N LEU A 16 9.89 0.57 7.75
CA LEU A 16 10.48 -0.75 7.94
C LEU A 16 10.05 -1.30 9.30
N LEU A 17 9.37 -2.42 9.28
CA LEU A 17 8.88 -3.09 10.49
C LEU A 17 9.59 -4.43 10.72
N LYS A 18 9.84 -4.75 11.99
CA LYS A 18 10.13 -6.14 12.42
C LYS A 18 8.83 -6.96 12.45
N GLU A 19 8.97 -8.27 12.57
CA GLU A 19 7.83 -9.21 12.67
C GLU A 19 6.93 -8.95 13.90
N ASN A 20 7.50 -8.38 14.97
CA ASN A 20 6.77 -7.98 16.17
C ASN A 20 6.16 -6.57 16.07
N GLY A 21 6.13 -5.95 14.90
CA GLY A 21 5.58 -4.61 14.66
C GLY A 21 6.51 -3.45 15.06
N LEU A 22 7.70 -3.72 15.61
CA LEU A 22 8.64 -2.64 15.97
C LEU A 22 9.12 -1.91 14.71
N GLU A 23 8.91 -0.60 14.69
CA GLU A 23 9.38 0.29 13.64
C GLU A 23 10.89 0.53 13.75
N LEU A 24 11.62 0.27 12.67
CA LEU A 24 13.07 0.46 12.58
C LEU A 24 13.46 1.68 11.75
N HIS A 25 12.59 2.08 10.84
CA HIS A 25 12.83 3.20 9.93
C HIS A 25 11.51 3.73 9.41
N ARG A 26 11.40 5.04 9.29
CA ARG A 26 10.30 5.74 8.62
C ARG A 26 10.87 6.90 7.83
N ASP A 27 10.33 7.08 6.64
CA ASP A 27 10.65 8.22 5.78
C ASP A 27 9.43 8.66 4.98
N ARG A 28 9.46 9.89 4.50
CA ARG A 28 8.37 10.50 3.76
C ARG A 28 8.91 11.42 2.68
N ILE A 29 8.38 11.27 1.48
CA ILE A 29 8.65 12.16 0.36
C ILE A 29 7.36 12.75 -0.19
N GLN A 30 7.46 13.82 -0.97
CA GLN A 30 6.33 14.37 -1.71
C GLN A 30 5.94 13.43 -2.86
N SER A 31 4.66 13.20 -3.06
CA SER A 31 4.16 12.43 -4.21
C SER A 31 4.42 13.19 -5.52
N PRO A 32 5.02 12.55 -6.53
CA PRO A 32 5.45 13.23 -7.75
C PRO A 32 4.33 13.58 -8.73
N LYS A 33 3.11 13.10 -8.50
CA LYS A 33 1.94 13.30 -9.38
C LYS A 33 2.20 12.91 -10.84
N ASN A 34 3.05 11.92 -11.04
CA ASN A 34 3.43 11.35 -12.34
C ASN A 34 3.68 9.87 -12.17
N TYR A 35 3.07 9.03 -13.01
CA TYR A 35 3.11 7.59 -12.86
C TYR A 35 4.53 7.02 -12.88
N GLN A 36 5.29 7.28 -13.93
CA GLN A 36 6.64 6.73 -14.07
C GLN A 36 7.57 7.18 -12.94
N LYS A 37 7.45 8.45 -12.55
CA LYS A 37 8.21 8.97 -11.42
C LYS A 37 7.78 8.32 -10.10
N THR A 38 6.49 8.01 -9.92
CA THR A 38 6.00 7.25 -8.74
C THR A 38 6.67 5.87 -8.66
N ILE A 39 6.71 5.12 -9.76
CA ILE A 39 7.39 3.82 -9.81
C ILE A 39 8.88 3.96 -9.45
N ASN A 40 9.56 4.94 -10.05
CA ASN A 40 10.99 5.17 -9.81
C ASN A 40 11.27 5.57 -8.36
N ASP A 41 10.47 6.48 -7.79
CA ASP A 41 10.66 6.96 -6.41
C ASP A 41 10.44 5.82 -5.40
N ILE A 42 9.38 5.02 -5.57
CA ILE A 42 9.13 3.84 -4.72
C ILE A 42 10.27 2.82 -4.84
N THR A 43 10.71 2.53 -6.06
CA THR A 43 11.85 1.63 -6.30
C THR A 43 13.12 2.12 -5.58
N ASN A 44 13.40 3.40 -5.65
CA ASN A 44 14.54 4.01 -4.97
C ASN A 44 14.42 3.93 -3.45
N ILE A 45 13.23 4.19 -2.89
CA ILE A 45 12.96 4.05 -1.45
C ILE A 45 13.29 2.62 -1.00
N VAL A 46 12.74 1.61 -1.67
CA VAL A 46 12.96 0.20 -1.33
C VAL A 46 14.45 -0.14 -1.39
N ASN A 47 15.12 0.18 -2.49
CA ASN A 47 16.54 -0.11 -2.67
C ASN A 47 17.42 0.58 -1.60
N ASN A 48 17.10 1.81 -1.21
CA ASN A 48 17.83 2.54 -0.17
C ASN A 48 17.65 1.88 1.21
N ILE A 49 16.44 1.46 1.56
CA ILE A 49 16.18 0.75 2.81
C ILE A 49 16.93 -0.58 2.82
N GLU A 50 16.86 -1.37 1.74
CA GLU A 50 17.54 -2.66 1.65
C GLU A 50 19.05 -2.53 1.71
N LYS A 51 19.63 -1.53 1.03
CA LYS A 51 21.06 -1.21 1.12
C LYS A 51 21.50 -0.86 2.54
N LYS A 52 20.70 -0.04 3.24
CA LYS A 52 20.97 0.37 4.62
C LYS A 52 20.94 -0.82 5.59
N PHE A 53 19.97 -1.72 5.43
CA PHE A 53 19.77 -2.87 6.31
C PHE A 53 20.40 -4.17 5.80
N LYS A 54 21.06 -4.14 4.62
CA LYS A 54 21.76 -5.27 3.97
C LYS A 54 20.89 -6.53 3.83
N LYS A 55 19.62 -6.36 3.45
CA LYS A 55 18.65 -7.46 3.31
C LYS A 55 17.68 -7.20 2.18
N ASN A 56 17.31 -8.26 1.46
CA ASN A 56 16.12 -8.27 0.62
C ASN A 56 14.89 -8.46 1.53
N LEU A 57 13.89 -7.62 1.37
CA LEU A 57 12.74 -7.53 2.27
C LEU A 57 11.43 -7.70 1.49
N ASN A 58 10.43 -8.29 2.13
CA ASN A 58 9.08 -8.28 1.59
C ASN A 58 8.56 -6.84 1.53
N VAL A 59 7.85 -6.51 0.46
CA VAL A 59 7.30 -5.17 0.23
C VAL A 59 5.79 -5.27 0.08
N GLY A 60 5.07 -4.49 0.88
CA GLY A 60 3.63 -4.24 0.73
C GLY A 60 3.39 -2.77 0.46
N ILE A 61 2.46 -2.47 -0.44
CA ILE A 61 2.14 -1.10 -0.82
C ILE A 61 0.63 -0.90 -0.75
N CYS A 62 0.17 0.12 -0.03
CA CYS A 62 -1.20 0.58 -0.17
C CYS A 62 -1.26 1.77 -1.12
N HIS A 63 -2.36 1.88 -1.86
CA HIS A 63 -2.55 2.90 -2.89
C HIS A 63 -4.00 3.38 -2.96
N PRO A 64 -4.24 4.61 -3.46
CA PRO A 64 -5.59 5.11 -3.70
C PRO A 64 -6.26 4.37 -4.86
N GLY A 65 -7.58 4.30 -4.81
CA GLY A 65 -8.39 3.61 -5.81
C GLY A 65 -8.44 2.10 -5.62
N SER A 66 -9.19 1.42 -6.47
CA SER A 66 -9.34 -0.03 -6.48
C SER A 66 -8.62 -0.66 -7.66
N THR A 67 -8.18 -1.89 -7.51
CA THR A 67 -7.63 -2.68 -8.61
C THR A 67 -8.72 -3.54 -9.22
N ASN A 68 -8.99 -3.38 -10.51
CA ASN A 68 -9.87 -4.27 -11.25
C ASN A 68 -9.20 -5.65 -11.37
N LEU A 69 -9.86 -6.70 -10.88
CA LEU A 69 -9.29 -8.04 -10.79
C LEU A 69 -9.05 -8.72 -12.16
N GLU A 70 -9.83 -8.34 -13.17
CA GLU A 70 -9.71 -8.93 -14.52
C GLU A 70 -8.57 -8.31 -15.32
N THR A 71 -8.43 -6.97 -15.24
CA THR A 71 -7.47 -6.22 -16.06
C THR A 71 -6.19 -5.87 -15.32
N GLY A 72 -6.21 -5.86 -13.99
CA GLY A 72 -5.10 -5.38 -13.14
C GLY A 72 -4.94 -3.86 -13.13
N PHE A 73 -5.84 -3.10 -13.74
CA PHE A 73 -5.78 -1.65 -13.78
C PHE A 73 -6.31 -1.02 -12.49
N ILE A 74 -5.64 0.04 -12.03
CA ILE A 74 -6.19 0.90 -10.99
C ILE A 74 -7.36 1.72 -11.55
N GLN A 75 -8.43 1.83 -10.77
CA GLN A 75 -9.63 2.60 -11.04
C GLN A 75 -10.00 3.49 -9.85
N ASN A 76 -10.75 4.56 -10.11
CA ASN A 76 -11.33 5.43 -9.08
C ASN A 76 -10.29 6.07 -8.12
N ALA A 77 -9.05 6.27 -8.56
CA ALA A 77 -8.05 7.02 -7.83
C ALA A 77 -8.27 8.53 -8.05
N PHE A 78 -9.36 9.08 -7.49
CA PHE A 78 -9.80 10.46 -7.76
C PHE A 78 -8.74 11.51 -7.42
N ASN A 79 -8.07 11.37 -6.29
CA ASN A 79 -7.04 12.30 -5.82
C ASN A 79 -5.64 11.98 -6.39
N SER A 80 -5.53 10.91 -7.16
CA SER A 80 -4.30 10.44 -7.79
C SER A 80 -4.56 9.97 -9.23
N PRO A 81 -5.10 10.85 -10.11
CA PRO A 81 -5.59 10.45 -11.43
C PRO A 81 -4.52 9.85 -12.34
N TRP A 82 -3.24 10.11 -12.07
CA TRP A 82 -2.11 9.51 -12.81
C TRP A 82 -1.94 8.00 -12.58
N LEU A 83 -2.63 7.43 -11.57
CA LEU A 83 -2.66 5.99 -11.32
C LEU A 83 -3.75 5.26 -12.11
N ASN A 84 -4.82 5.96 -12.52
CA ASN A 84 -5.92 5.33 -13.24
C ASN A 84 -5.48 4.72 -14.56
N ASN A 85 -6.02 3.55 -14.87
CA ASN A 85 -5.70 2.76 -16.07
C ASN A 85 -4.23 2.30 -16.15
N GLN A 86 -3.53 2.23 -15.01
CA GLN A 86 -2.17 1.73 -14.91
C GLN A 86 -2.13 0.36 -14.24
N THR A 87 -1.20 -0.50 -14.65
CA THR A 87 -0.94 -1.83 -14.07
C THR A 87 0.05 -1.75 -12.90
N PHE A 88 -0.27 -0.92 -11.89
CA PHE A 88 0.67 -0.52 -10.84
C PHE A 88 1.35 -1.70 -10.13
N SER A 89 0.59 -2.72 -9.71
CA SER A 89 1.14 -3.89 -9.03
C SER A 89 2.14 -4.66 -9.90
N LYS A 90 1.83 -4.80 -11.20
CA LYS A 90 2.70 -5.46 -12.17
C LYS A 90 3.96 -4.65 -12.44
N ASP A 91 3.83 -3.34 -12.61
CA ASP A 91 4.93 -2.46 -12.98
C ASP A 91 5.93 -2.29 -11.84
N ILE A 92 5.45 -2.15 -10.59
CA ILE A 92 6.33 -2.08 -9.41
C ILE A 92 7.01 -3.43 -9.13
N SER A 93 6.31 -4.54 -9.31
CA SER A 93 6.88 -5.88 -9.19
C SER A 93 7.99 -6.10 -10.22
N LYS A 94 7.78 -5.65 -11.46
CA LYS A 94 8.80 -5.68 -12.52
C LYS A 94 10.00 -4.80 -12.18
N SER A 95 9.77 -3.58 -11.69
CA SER A 95 10.84 -2.64 -11.34
C SER A 95 11.71 -3.15 -10.19
N LEU A 96 11.12 -3.85 -9.22
CA LEU A 96 11.83 -4.46 -8.10
C LEU A 96 12.30 -5.90 -8.37
N ASN A 97 11.99 -6.46 -9.55
CA ASN A 97 12.30 -7.83 -9.97
C ASN A 97 11.85 -8.89 -8.93
N ARG A 98 10.67 -8.71 -8.35
CA ARG A 98 10.04 -9.62 -7.38
C ARG A 98 8.57 -9.33 -7.22
N ASN A 99 7.83 -10.27 -6.61
CA ASN A 99 6.42 -10.04 -6.27
C ASN A 99 6.28 -8.96 -5.19
N VAL A 100 5.40 -7.99 -5.43
CA VAL A 100 5.01 -6.93 -4.50
C VAL A 100 3.51 -7.01 -4.29
N ILE A 101 3.09 -7.02 -3.04
CA ILE A 101 1.66 -7.01 -2.69
C ILE A 101 1.19 -5.57 -2.69
N CYS A 102 0.20 -5.27 -3.52
CA CYS A 102 -0.45 -3.96 -3.59
C CYS A 102 -1.93 -4.10 -3.26
N GLU A 103 -2.45 -3.19 -2.44
CA GLU A 103 -3.85 -3.20 -2.04
C GLU A 103 -4.36 -1.76 -1.86
N ASN A 104 -5.67 -1.58 -1.90
CA ASN A 104 -6.31 -0.29 -1.61
C ASN A 104 -6.03 0.18 -0.17
N ASP A 105 -5.85 1.48 0.01
CA ASP A 105 -5.51 2.11 1.30
C ASP A 105 -6.55 1.84 2.40
N ALA A 106 -7.84 1.94 2.10
CA ALA A 106 -8.91 1.66 3.08
C ALA A 106 -8.98 0.16 3.45
N ASN A 107 -8.71 -0.74 2.50
CA ASN A 107 -8.60 -2.16 2.76
C ASN A 107 -7.39 -2.47 3.67
N CYS A 108 -6.24 -1.86 3.41
CA CYS A 108 -5.06 -1.98 4.26
C CYS A 108 -5.31 -1.47 5.67
N PHE A 109 -5.98 -0.32 5.81
CA PHE A 109 -6.37 0.21 7.11
C PHE A 109 -7.28 -0.75 7.87
N ALA A 110 -8.38 -1.21 7.26
CA ALA A 110 -9.31 -2.15 7.90
C ALA A 110 -8.61 -3.45 8.30
N LEU A 111 -7.68 -3.95 7.46
CA LEU A 111 -6.90 -5.14 7.75
C LEU A 111 -5.97 -4.94 8.95
N SER A 112 -5.27 -3.82 9.04
CA SER A 112 -4.40 -3.46 10.16
C SER A 112 -5.18 -3.42 11.47
N GLU A 113 -6.34 -2.72 11.49
CA GLU A 113 -7.20 -2.66 12.66
C GLU A 113 -7.72 -4.05 13.09
N ALA A 114 -7.99 -4.91 12.11
CA ALA A 114 -8.45 -6.27 12.36
C ALA A 114 -7.32 -7.17 12.91
N PHE A 115 -6.06 -6.98 12.54
CA PHE A 115 -4.94 -7.83 12.95
C PHE A 115 -4.43 -7.51 14.36
N ASP A 116 -4.02 -6.28 14.58
CA ASP A 116 -3.34 -5.82 15.80
C ASP A 116 -3.85 -4.48 16.35
N GLY A 117 -4.80 -3.84 15.64
CA GLY A 117 -5.42 -2.60 16.04
C GLY A 117 -6.61 -2.76 16.99
N SER A 118 -7.48 -1.76 16.98
CA SER A 118 -8.65 -1.65 17.88
C SER A 118 -9.68 -2.76 17.67
N ALA A 119 -9.74 -3.34 16.47
CA ALA A 119 -10.71 -4.34 16.05
C ALA A 119 -10.17 -5.80 16.07
N LYS A 120 -9.01 -6.04 16.67
CA LYS A 120 -8.33 -7.36 16.64
C LYS A 120 -9.14 -8.54 17.19
N ASN A 121 -10.11 -8.28 18.04
CA ASN A 121 -10.95 -9.30 18.69
C ASN A 121 -12.27 -9.55 17.93
N PHE A 122 -12.53 -8.83 16.83
CA PHE A 122 -13.75 -8.97 16.04
C PHE A 122 -13.50 -9.80 14.78
N LYS A 123 -14.48 -10.64 14.42
CA LYS A 123 -14.44 -11.45 13.19
C LYS A 123 -14.71 -10.61 11.94
N THR A 124 -15.63 -9.63 12.06
CA THR A 124 -16.03 -8.74 10.97
C THR A 124 -15.67 -7.32 11.35
N VAL A 125 -14.92 -6.66 10.49
CA VAL A 125 -14.44 -5.30 10.67
C VAL A 125 -14.73 -4.49 9.41
N PHE A 126 -15.39 -3.36 9.58
CA PHE A 126 -15.57 -2.37 8.52
C PHE A 126 -14.78 -1.11 8.89
N GLY A 127 -13.68 -0.86 8.19
CA GLY A 127 -12.86 0.33 8.37
C GLY A 127 -13.35 1.46 7.47
N ILE A 128 -13.44 2.67 8.01
CA ILE A 128 -13.80 3.89 7.26
C ILE A 128 -12.66 4.89 7.39
N ILE A 129 -12.18 5.39 6.26
CA ILE A 129 -11.23 6.50 6.19
C ILE A 129 -11.99 7.75 5.73
N LEU A 130 -11.90 8.81 6.51
CA LEU A 130 -12.45 10.13 6.18
C LEU A 130 -11.30 11.14 6.11
N GLY A 131 -11.01 11.64 4.92
CA GLY A 131 -9.94 12.60 4.65
C GLY A 131 -10.31 13.49 3.47
N SER A 132 -9.41 13.67 2.52
CA SER A 132 -9.72 14.38 1.24
C SER A 132 -10.79 13.66 0.41
N GLY A 133 -11.03 12.39 0.70
CA GLY A 133 -12.09 11.55 0.17
C GLY A 133 -12.64 10.65 1.29
N CYS A 134 -13.53 9.75 0.92
CA CYS A 134 -14.04 8.70 1.80
C CYS A 134 -13.70 7.35 1.21
N GLY A 135 -13.12 6.46 2.01
CA GLY A 135 -12.83 5.08 1.65
C GLY A 135 -13.35 4.10 2.70
N GLY A 136 -13.67 2.88 2.29
CA GLY A 136 -14.08 1.82 3.19
C GLY A 136 -13.44 0.49 2.84
N GLY A 137 -13.08 -0.30 3.85
CA GLY A 137 -12.56 -1.65 3.70
C GLY A 137 -13.33 -2.62 4.59
N LEU A 138 -13.66 -3.79 4.05
CA LEU A 138 -14.35 -4.86 4.77
C LEU A 138 -13.39 -6.05 4.98
N VAL A 139 -13.28 -6.49 6.23
CA VAL A 139 -12.46 -7.63 6.62
C VAL A 139 -13.33 -8.63 7.38
N ILE A 140 -13.28 -9.89 6.96
CA ILE A 140 -13.97 -11.00 7.63
C ILE A 140 -12.93 -12.10 7.90
N ASP A 141 -12.87 -12.58 9.15
CA ASP A 141 -11.91 -13.60 9.58
C ASP A 141 -10.47 -13.28 9.15
N LYS A 142 -10.05 -12.01 9.33
CA LYS A 142 -8.71 -11.49 8.98
C LYS A 142 -8.40 -11.51 7.46
N LYS A 143 -9.42 -11.57 6.62
CA LYS A 143 -9.28 -11.51 5.16
C LYS A 143 -10.04 -10.33 4.60
N ILE A 144 -9.40 -9.57 3.73
CA ILE A 144 -10.03 -8.50 2.97
C ILE A 144 -11.12 -9.10 2.07
N ILE A 145 -12.29 -8.48 2.06
CA ILE A 145 -13.36 -8.82 1.13
C ILE A 145 -13.32 -7.80 0.00
N ILE A 146 -12.99 -8.28 -1.18
CA ILE A 146 -12.92 -7.47 -2.39
C ILE A 146 -14.25 -7.62 -3.12
N GLY A 147 -14.84 -6.50 -3.50
CA GLY A 147 -16.02 -6.48 -4.34
C GLY A 147 -15.72 -6.91 -5.78
N PRO A 148 -16.75 -7.13 -6.60
CA PRO A 148 -16.61 -7.46 -8.01
C PRO A 148 -16.03 -6.30 -8.82
#